data_b6a57aaaccbc6107be663e935d22a85d
#
_entry.id   b6a57aaaccbc6107be663e935d22a85d
#
_cell.length_a   1.000
_cell.length_b   1.000
_cell.length_c   1.000
_cell.angle_alpha   90.00
_cell.angle_beta   90.00
_cell.angle_gamma   90.00
#
_symmetry.space_group_name_H-M   'P 1'
#
loop_
_entity.id
_entity.type
_entity.pdbx_description
1 polymer ?
#
loop_
_entity_poly.entity_id
_entity_poly.type
_entity_poly.pdbx_seq_one_letter_code
_entity_poly.pdbx_strand_id
1 'polypeptide(L)' 'MLQMAKKKPFVLRIDPETLASIEKWAADEFRSTNGQLEYLINKALKEAGRLKKDNK' A
#
# COMPACT_ATOMS: atom_id res chain seq x y z
N MET A 1 0.72 -20.14 -7.66
CA MET A 1 0.93 -19.56 -7.69
C MET A 1 1.09 -18.85 -7.85
N LEU A 2 1.33 -18.71 -7.58
CA LEU A 2 1.57 -18.00 -7.68
C LEU A 2 1.76 -16.94 -8.02
N GLN A 3 2.15 -16.26 -7.84
CA GLN A 3 2.35 -15.17 -8.10
C GLN A 3 2.59 -14.66 -8.82
N MET A 4 2.41 -14.41 -8.74
CA MET A 4 2.53 -13.94 -9.57
C MET A 4 2.96 -12.79 -9.95
N ALA A 5 2.49 -11.96 -9.75
CA ALA A 5 2.99 -10.73 -10.25
C ALA A 5 4.10 -10.25 -9.39
N LYS A 6 5.15 -9.86 -9.96
CA LYS A 6 6.27 -9.34 -9.23
C LYS A 6 6.01 -7.89 -8.89
N LYS A 7 6.25 -7.56 -7.65
CA LYS A 7 6.13 -6.18 -7.24
C LYS A 7 7.39 -5.44 -7.61
N LYS A 8 7.22 -4.25 -8.11
CA LYS A 8 8.36 -3.42 -8.45
C LYS A 8 8.79 -2.62 -7.25
N PRO A 9 10.08 -2.52 -6.99
CA PRO A 9 10.55 -1.67 -5.92
C PRO A 9 10.33 -0.21 -6.29
N PHE A 10 9.94 0.57 -5.33
CA PHE A 10 9.67 1.98 -5.55
C PHE A 10 10.04 2.75 -4.30
N VAL A 11 10.80 3.81 -4.47
CA VAL A 11 11.21 4.63 -3.35
C VAL A 11 10.20 5.75 -3.16
N LEU A 12 9.60 5.79 -1.99
CA LEU A 12 8.63 6.81 -1.66
C LEU A 12 9.26 7.75 -0.64
N ARG A 13 9.30 9.03 -0.97
CA ARG A 13 9.78 10.03 -0.04
C ARG A 13 8.58 10.64 0.65
N ILE A 14 8.58 10.58 1.95
CA ILE A 14 7.41 10.98 2.71
C ILE A 14 7.88 11.64 3.99
N ASP A 15 7.05 12.57 4.46
CA ASP A 15 7.34 13.28 5.68
C ASP A 15 7.53 12.29 6.83
N PRO A 16 8.59 12.46 7.67
CA PRO A 16 8.83 11.50 8.73
C PRO A 16 7.68 11.33 9.70
N GLU A 17 6.97 12.41 10.00
CA GLU A 17 5.84 12.31 10.92
C GLU A 17 4.70 11.54 10.30
N THR A 18 4.48 11.73 9.01
CA THR A 18 3.46 10.98 8.30
C THR A 18 3.82 9.50 8.28
N LEU A 19 5.10 9.22 8.02
CA LEU A 19 5.54 7.83 8.01
C LEU A 19 5.35 7.18 9.38
N ALA A 20 5.69 7.90 10.43
CA ALA A 20 5.53 7.37 11.78
C ALA A 20 4.07 7.04 12.07
N SER A 21 3.17 7.90 11.62
CA SER A 21 1.74 7.65 11.81
C SER A 21 1.30 6.40 11.06
N ILE A 22 1.82 6.21 9.87
CA ILE A 22 1.47 5.03 9.08
C ILE A 22 2.04 3.78 9.73
N GLU A 23 3.26 3.87 10.25
CA GLU A 23 3.87 2.72 10.91
C GLU A 23 3.05 2.29 12.12
N LYS A 24 2.59 3.26 12.90
CA LYS A 24 1.77 2.94 14.05
C LYS A 24 0.44 2.33 13.63
N TRP A 25 -0.15 2.89 12.59
CA TRP A 25 -1.41 2.39 12.08
C TRP A 25 -1.26 0.96 11.58
N ALA A 26 -0.16 0.70 10.86
CA ALA A 26 0.10 -0.65 10.36
C ALA A 26 0.21 -1.63 11.52
N ALA A 27 0.93 -1.25 12.56
CA ALA A 27 1.08 -2.11 13.72
C ALA A 27 -0.27 -2.38 14.38
N ASP A 28 -1.11 -1.36 14.48
CA ASP A 28 -2.43 -1.52 15.08
C ASP A 28 -3.29 -2.50 14.29
N GLU A 29 -3.05 -2.60 12.99
CA GLU A 29 -3.83 -3.50 12.14
C GLU A 29 -3.07 -4.76 11.76
N PHE A 30 -1.96 -5.00 12.43
CA PHE A 30 -1.16 -6.21 12.22
C PHE A 30 -0.66 -6.32 10.78
N ARG A 31 -0.29 -5.17 10.19
CA ARG A 31 0.29 -5.14 8.87
C ARG A 31 1.70 -4.60 8.93
N SER A 32 2.51 -4.96 7.95
CA SER A 32 3.79 -4.30 7.79
C SER A 32 3.54 -2.88 7.27
N THR A 33 4.54 -2.02 7.43
CA THR A 33 4.43 -0.67 6.90
C THR A 33 4.20 -0.70 5.39
N ASN A 34 4.93 -1.54 4.69
CA ASN A 34 4.76 -1.66 3.25
C ASN A 34 3.36 -2.15 2.90
N GLY A 35 2.87 -3.13 3.65
CA GLY A 35 1.53 -3.64 3.42
C GLY A 35 0.47 -2.59 3.66
N GLN A 36 0.66 -1.76 4.69
CA GLN A 36 -0.28 -0.70 4.97
C GLN A 36 -0.30 0.32 3.85
N LEU A 37 0.88 0.66 3.33
CA LEU A 37 0.97 1.60 2.22
C LEU A 37 0.27 1.06 0.98
N GLU A 38 0.47 -0.22 0.68
CA GLU A 38 -0.20 -0.83 -0.46
C GLU A 38 -1.71 -0.81 -0.29
N TYR A 39 -2.16 -1.11 0.92
CA TYR A 39 -3.58 -1.08 1.21
C TYR A 39 -4.17 0.30 0.98
N LEU A 40 -3.48 1.33 1.48
CA LEU A 40 -3.96 2.70 1.35
C LEU A 40 -3.98 3.13 -0.11
N ILE A 41 -2.95 2.77 -0.85
CA ILE A 41 -2.87 3.14 -2.26
C ILE A 41 -3.99 2.47 -3.04
N ASN A 42 -4.20 1.19 -2.81
CA ASN A 42 -5.27 0.47 -3.49
C ASN A 42 -6.63 1.05 -3.16
N LYS A 43 -6.82 1.39 -1.90
CA LYS A 43 -8.08 1.98 -1.48
C LYS A 43 -8.31 3.32 -2.18
N ALA A 44 -7.26 4.14 -2.24
CA ALA A 44 -7.38 5.44 -2.87
C ALA A 44 -7.67 5.31 -4.36
N LEU A 45 -7.02 4.37 -5.02
CA LEU A 45 -7.25 4.14 -6.43
C LEU A 45 -8.66 3.66 -6.69
N LYS A 46 -9.15 2.79 -5.83
CA LYS A 46 -10.49 2.28 -5.96
C LYS A 46 -11.51 3.38 -5.80
N GLU A 47 -11.32 4.24 -4.80
CA GLU A 47 -12.24 5.34 -4.55
C GLU A 47 -12.21 6.35 -5.67
N ALA A 48 -11.07 6.50 -6.31
CA ALA A 48 -10.95 7.42 -7.43
C ALA A 48 -11.45 6.82 -8.73
N GLY A 49 -11.80 5.53 -8.71
CA GLY A 49 -12.24 4.85 -9.91
C GLY A 49 -11.11 4.56 -10.88
N ARG A 50 -9.89 4.46 -10.38
CA ARG A 50 -8.73 4.27 -11.24
C ARG A 50 -8.04 2.94 -11.03
N LEU A 51 -8.54 2.11 -10.13
CA LEU A 51 -7.95 0.82 -9.90
C LEU A 51 -8.33 -0.11 -11.05
N LYS A 52 -7.33 -0.71 -11.69
CA LYS A 52 -7.59 -1.68 -12.73
C LYS A 52 -8.00 -2.98 -12.10
N LYS A 53 -9.03 -3.54 -12.66
CA LYS A 53 -9.39 -4.86 -12.22
C LYS A 53 -8.59 -5.84 -12.95
N ASP A 54 -8.19 -6.61 -12.70
CA ASP A 54 -7.41 -7.44 -13.50
C ASP A 54 -7.87 -8.68 -13.81
N ASN A 55 -8.13 -8.26 -13.76
CA ASN A 55 -8.18 -8.79 -13.94
C ASN A 55 -7.98 -9.49 -14.29
N LYS A 56 -8.11 -9.66 -14.30
CA LYS A 56 -7.85 -10.09 -14.44
C LYS A 56 -7.76 -10.33 -14.68
#